data_cc7aaccc77e66b93742d563a137bf6ef
#
_entry.id   cc7aaccc77e66b93742d563a137bf6ef
#
_cell.length_a   1.000
_cell.length_b   1.000
_cell.length_c   1.000
_cell.angle_alpha   90.00
_cell.angle_beta   90.00
_cell.angle_gamma   90.00
#
_symmetry.space_group_name_H-M   'P 1'
#
loop_
_entity.id
_entity.type
_entity.pdbx_description
1 polymer ?
#
loop_
_entity_poly.entity_id
_entity_poly.type
_entity_poly.pdbx_seq_one_letter_code
_entity_poly.pdbx_strand_id
1 'polypeptide(L)'
;GKPFAHYWMHNGFINIDNKKMSKSLGNFFTVREVAEQYGYEVIRYMMVQAHYRSPINYCKELLDACKASLERLYVCRDTLDRAIAAAKSGDGNFRQAERTVHHCNGRRPQHRRRHDCNL
;
A
#
# COMPACT_ATOMS: atom_id res chain seq x y z
N GLY A 1 -25.97 -6.47 -32.91
CA GLY A 1 -24.65 -6.80 -32.41
C GLY A 1 -24.72 -7.08 -30.90
N LYS A 2 -23.79 -7.89 -30.41
CA LYS A 2 -23.69 -8.15 -28.96
C LYS A 2 -22.93 -6.97 -28.29
N PRO A 3 -23.30 -6.54 -27.07
CA PRO A 3 -22.55 -5.51 -26.37
C PRO A 3 -21.12 -6.00 -26.08
N PHE A 4 -20.13 -5.12 -26.27
CA PHE A 4 -18.74 -5.45 -25.99
C PHE A 4 -18.46 -5.59 -24.50
N ALA A 5 -19.09 -4.74 -23.67
CA ALA A 5 -19.02 -4.80 -22.21
C ALA A 5 -20.34 -4.34 -21.60
N HIS A 6 -20.74 -4.97 -20.48
CA HIS A 6 -21.93 -4.58 -19.73
C HIS A 6 -21.65 -3.41 -18.78
N TYR A 7 -20.42 -3.32 -18.28
CA TYR A 7 -19.97 -2.29 -17.35
C TYR A 7 -18.62 -1.74 -17.77
N TRP A 8 -18.43 -0.44 -17.59
CA TRP A 8 -17.21 0.28 -17.88
C TRP A 8 -16.65 0.90 -16.60
N MET A 9 -15.37 0.63 -16.33
CA MET A 9 -14.66 1.21 -15.21
C MET A 9 -13.34 1.81 -15.70
N HIS A 10 -13.13 3.09 -15.38
CA HIS A 10 -11.93 3.83 -15.79
C HIS A 10 -11.06 4.11 -14.58
N ASN A 11 -9.79 3.77 -14.66
CA ASN A 11 -8.78 4.08 -13.67
C ASN A 11 -8.21 5.49 -13.86
N GLY A 12 -7.71 6.06 -12.76
CA GLY A 12 -6.86 7.23 -12.83
C GLY A 12 -5.50 6.94 -13.49
N PHE A 13 -4.78 7.98 -13.84
CA PHE A 13 -3.45 7.87 -14.44
C PHE A 13 -2.37 7.65 -13.37
N ILE A 14 -1.25 7.05 -13.81
CA ILE A 14 -0.01 7.04 -13.03
C ILE A 14 0.88 8.15 -13.56
N ASN A 15 1.22 9.07 -12.69
CA ASN A 15 2.19 10.11 -12.93
C ASN A 15 3.53 9.72 -12.30
N ILE A 16 4.62 10.28 -12.78
CA ILE A 16 5.95 10.11 -12.22
C ILE A 16 6.47 11.50 -11.86
N ASP A 17 6.75 11.71 -10.58
CA ASP A 17 7.18 13.00 -10.05
C ASP A 17 6.29 14.16 -10.56
N ASN A 18 4.96 13.96 -10.45
CA ASN A 18 3.93 14.90 -10.91
C ASN A 18 3.92 15.18 -12.43
N LYS A 19 4.67 14.41 -13.22
CA LYS A 19 4.70 14.52 -14.68
C LYS A 19 4.03 13.31 -15.32
N LYS A 20 3.45 13.52 -16.49
CA LYS A 20 2.87 12.41 -17.27
C LYS A 20 3.98 11.43 -17.65
N MET A 21 3.74 10.14 -17.40
CA MET A 21 4.62 9.07 -17.89
C MET A 21 4.60 9.04 -19.42
N SER A 22 5.77 9.08 -20.05
CA SER A 22 5.91 9.03 -21.51
C SER A 22 7.25 8.43 -21.90
N LYS A 23 7.24 7.56 -22.91
CA LYS A 23 8.48 7.01 -23.48
C LYS A 23 9.38 8.09 -24.06
N SER A 24 8.79 9.12 -24.65
CA SER A 24 9.53 10.27 -25.24
C SER A 24 10.23 11.15 -24.21
N LEU A 25 9.75 11.14 -22.96
CA LEU A 25 10.35 11.90 -21.86
C LEU A 25 11.41 11.07 -21.10
N GLY A 26 11.64 9.82 -21.48
CA GLY A 26 12.61 8.95 -20.81
C GLY A 26 12.27 8.59 -19.36
N ASN A 27 11.06 8.92 -18.91
CA ASN A 27 10.58 8.63 -17.55
C ASN A 27 9.66 7.39 -17.48
N PHE A 28 9.82 6.49 -18.44
CA PHE A 28 9.07 5.24 -18.51
C PHE A 28 9.86 4.10 -17.87
N PHE A 29 9.22 3.35 -16.97
CA PHE A 29 9.74 2.08 -16.46
C PHE A 29 8.63 1.04 -16.42
N THR A 30 9.04 -0.20 -16.43
CA THR A 30 8.12 -1.32 -16.37
C THR A 30 7.85 -1.74 -14.92
N VAL A 31 6.68 -2.34 -14.68
CA VAL A 31 6.36 -2.93 -13.38
C VAL A 31 7.43 -3.96 -12.97
N ARG A 32 8.05 -4.66 -13.91
CA ARG A 32 9.08 -5.65 -13.65
C ARG A 32 10.33 -5.02 -13.04
N GLU A 33 10.82 -3.94 -13.63
CA GLU A 33 12.00 -3.21 -13.11
C GLU A 33 11.77 -2.68 -11.69
N VAL A 34 10.58 -2.16 -11.43
CA VAL A 34 10.22 -1.69 -10.08
C VAL A 34 10.10 -2.87 -9.10
N ALA A 35 9.54 -4.00 -9.56
CA ALA A 35 9.36 -5.18 -8.73
C ALA A 35 10.68 -5.87 -8.35
N GLU A 36 11.72 -5.74 -9.16
CA GLU A 36 13.07 -6.23 -8.82
C GLU A 36 13.63 -5.53 -7.58
N GLN A 37 13.26 -4.27 -7.34
CA GLN A 37 13.73 -3.49 -6.19
C GLN A 37 12.81 -3.59 -4.97
N TYR A 38 11.49 -3.54 -5.18
CA TYR A 38 10.50 -3.40 -4.11
C TYR A 38 9.63 -4.64 -3.89
N GLY A 39 9.59 -5.54 -4.87
CA GLY A 39 8.65 -6.66 -4.89
C GLY A 39 7.26 -6.32 -5.39
N TYR A 40 6.57 -7.31 -5.94
CA TYR A 40 5.22 -7.14 -6.53
C TYR A 40 4.16 -6.75 -5.49
N GLU A 41 4.31 -7.20 -4.25
CA GLU A 41 3.33 -6.93 -3.19
C GLU A 41 3.29 -5.45 -2.78
N VAL A 42 4.46 -4.79 -2.74
CA VAL A 42 4.56 -3.35 -2.45
C VAL A 42 3.88 -2.55 -3.56
N ILE A 43 4.10 -2.92 -4.83
CA ILE A 43 3.44 -2.28 -5.96
C ILE A 43 1.93 -2.48 -5.89
N ARG A 44 1.48 -3.70 -5.60
CA ARG A 44 0.05 -4.00 -5.42
C ARG A 44 -0.55 -3.17 -4.29
N TYR A 45 0.15 -3.07 -3.15
CA TYR A 45 -0.29 -2.25 -2.03
C TYR A 45 -0.40 -0.77 -2.42
N MET A 46 0.59 -0.23 -3.15
CA MET A 46 0.56 1.14 -3.68
C MET A 46 -0.69 1.38 -4.54
N MET A 47 -1.07 0.41 -5.38
CA MET A 47 -2.24 0.54 -6.25
C MET A 47 -3.56 0.50 -5.48
N VAL A 48 -3.68 -0.37 -4.47
CA VAL A 48 -4.96 -0.57 -3.76
C VAL A 48 -5.20 0.44 -2.64
N GLN A 49 -4.17 1.16 -2.17
CA GLN A 49 -4.34 2.17 -1.12
C GLN A 49 -5.02 3.45 -1.63
N ALA A 50 -5.00 3.70 -2.94
CA ALA A 50 -5.66 4.84 -3.57
C ALA A 50 -6.99 4.42 -4.20
N HIS A 51 -7.94 5.36 -4.25
CA HIS A 51 -9.17 5.12 -5.00
C HIS A 51 -8.84 4.98 -6.50
N TYR A 52 -9.42 3.99 -7.18
CA TYR A 52 -9.08 3.65 -8.57
C TYR A 52 -9.22 4.80 -9.58
N ARG A 53 -10.11 5.77 -9.33
CA ARG A 53 -10.28 6.97 -10.17
C ARG A 53 -9.27 8.07 -9.90
N SER A 54 -8.57 8.01 -8.78
CA SER A 54 -7.60 9.03 -8.40
C SER A 54 -6.28 8.80 -9.11
N PRO A 55 -5.61 9.83 -9.62
CA PRO A 55 -4.28 9.68 -10.15
C PRO A 55 -3.31 9.32 -9.03
N ILE A 56 -2.39 8.40 -9.32
CA ILE A 56 -1.33 8.00 -8.40
C ILE A 56 -0.04 8.65 -8.88
N ASN A 57 0.62 9.38 -8.01
CA ASN A 57 1.95 9.91 -8.28
C ASN A 57 3.00 8.90 -7.81
N TYR A 58 3.63 8.22 -8.75
CA TYR A 58 4.73 7.30 -8.48
C TYR A 58 5.98 8.10 -8.13
N CYS A 59 6.52 7.88 -6.94
CA CYS A 59 7.81 8.38 -6.51
C CYS A 59 8.43 7.38 -5.54
N LYS A 60 9.74 7.48 -5.33
CA LYS A 60 10.48 6.56 -4.45
C LYS A 60 9.96 6.62 -3.02
N GLU A 61 9.69 7.80 -2.51
CA GLU A 61 9.19 8.04 -1.16
C GLU A 61 7.84 7.35 -0.93
N LEU A 62 6.97 7.33 -1.94
CA LEU A 62 5.70 6.63 -1.86
C LEU A 62 5.91 5.12 -1.77
N LEU A 63 6.83 4.55 -2.53
CA LEU A 63 7.13 3.12 -2.46
C LEU A 63 7.76 2.72 -1.13
N ASP A 64 8.67 3.52 -0.60
CA ASP A 64 9.26 3.28 0.71
C ASP A 64 8.20 3.33 1.83
N ALA A 65 7.27 4.29 1.75
CA ALA A 65 6.14 4.38 2.67
C ALA A 65 5.18 3.17 2.53
N CYS A 66 4.93 2.73 1.30
CA CYS A 66 4.11 1.54 1.03
C CYS A 66 4.75 0.27 1.60
N LYS A 67 6.06 0.11 1.42
CA LYS A 67 6.83 -1.01 1.97
C LYS A 67 6.73 -1.05 3.48
N ALA A 68 7.02 0.05 4.16
CA ALA A 68 6.91 0.14 5.61
C ALA A 68 5.49 -0.14 6.12
N SER A 69 4.46 0.32 5.39
CA SER A 69 3.07 0.06 5.74
C SER A 69 2.70 -1.40 5.58
N LEU A 70 3.16 -2.04 4.52
CA LEU A 70 2.94 -3.46 4.25
C LEU A 70 3.63 -4.34 5.31
N GLU A 71 4.87 -4.02 5.68
CA GLU A 71 5.59 -4.70 6.76
C GLU A 71 4.83 -4.63 8.09
N ARG A 72 4.25 -3.48 8.41
CA ARG A 72 3.41 -3.34 9.61
C ARG A 72 2.16 -4.23 9.57
N LEU A 73 1.53 -4.38 8.41
CA LEU A 73 0.39 -5.30 8.25
C LEU A 73 0.81 -6.75 8.47
N TYR A 74 1.97 -7.16 7.96
CA TYR A 74 2.48 -8.52 8.20
C TYR A 74 2.80 -8.76 9.67
N VAL A 75 3.46 -7.82 10.34
CA VAL A 75 3.70 -7.92 11.79
C VAL A 75 2.40 -8.04 12.57
N CYS A 76 1.37 -7.27 12.20
CA CYS A 76 0.05 -7.36 12.82
C CYS A 76 -0.57 -8.75 12.61
N ARG A 77 -0.56 -9.28 11.39
CA ARG A 77 -1.05 -10.64 11.07
C ARG A 77 -0.34 -11.70 11.89
N ASP A 78 1.00 -11.69 11.88
CA ASP A 78 1.79 -12.69 12.60
C ASP A 78 1.59 -12.63 14.12
N THR A 79 1.29 -11.44 14.64
CA THR A 79 0.93 -11.26 16.06
C THR A 79 -0.45 -11.84 16.36
N LEU A 80 -1.42 -11.63 15.48
CA LEU A 80 -2.75 -12.21 15.59
C LEU A 80 -2.70 -13.74 15.50
N ASP A 81 -1.94 -14.28 14.55
CA ASP A 81 -1.78 -15.73 14.38
C ASP A 81 -1.18 -16.37 15.65
N ARG A 82 -0.17 -15.73 16.24
CA ARG A 82 0.41 -16.17 17.52
C ARG A 82 -0.58 -16.10 18.66
N ALA A 83 -1.37 -15.02 18.75
CA ALA A 83 -2.40 -14.88 19.76
C ALA A 83 -3.50 -15.95 19.64
N ILE A 84 -3.93 -16.25 18.41
CA ILE A 84 -4.91 -17.31 18.13
C ILE A 84 -4.34 -18.69 18.53
N ALA A 85 -3.08 -18.95 18.20
CA ALA A 85 -2.42 -20.20 18.58
C ALA A 85 -2.33 -20.37 20.11
N ALA A 86 -1.94 -19.31 20.82
CA ALA A 86 -1.88 -19.29 22.28
C ALA A 86 -3.27 -19.49 22.90
N ALA A 87 -4.31 -18.88 22.36
CA ALA A 87 -5.68 -19.05 22.81
C ALA A 87 -6.19 -20.49 22.65
N LYS A 88 -5.81 -21.17 21.55
CA LYS A 88 -6.15 -22.54 21.28
C LYS A 88 -5.41 -23.54 22.21
N SER A 89 -4.20 -23.20 22.63
CA SER A 89 -3.40 -24.02 23.56
C SER A 89 -3.79 -23.83 25.02
N GLY A 90 -4.73 -22.97 25.35
CA GLY A 90 -5.17 -22.71 26.72
C GLY A 90 -4.17 -21.89 27.56
N ASP A 91 -3.10 -21.42 26.96
CA ASP A 91 -2.08 -20.59 27.62
C ASP A 91 -2.55 -19.12 27.66
N GLY A 92 -3.20 -18.78 28.78
CA GLY A 92 -4.07 -17.62 28.97
C GLY A 92 -3.37 -16.24 28.94
N ASN A 93 -2.41 -15.98 28.06
CA ASN A 93 -1.80 -14.66 27.96
C ASN A 93 -2.52 -13.72 26.97
N PHE A 94 -3.86 -13.70 27.04
CA PHE A 94 -4.74 -12.86 26.23
C PHE A 94 -4.44 -11.35 26.37
N ARG A 95 -4.04 -10.93 27.59
CA ARG A 95 -3.81 -9.50 27.90
C ARG A 95 -2.60 -8.89 27.17
N GLN A 96 -1.62 -9.70 26.79
CA GLN A 96 -0.45 -9.21 26.05
C GLN A 96 -0.74 -9.04 24.56
N ALA A 97 -1.59 -9.90 23.99
CA ALA A 97 -2.05 -9.79 22.61
C ALA A 97 -2.93 -8.55 22.39
N GLU A 98 -3.83 -8.22 23.33
CA GLU A 98 -4.64 -6.99 23.27
C GLU A 98 -3.78 -5.73 23.25
N ARG A 99 -2.75 -5.64 24.08
CA ARG A 99 -1.84 -4.48 24.11
C ARG A 99 -1.12 -4.28 22.78
N THR A 100 -0.74 -5.35 22.10
CA THR A 100 -0.02 -5.27 20.80
C THR A 100 -0.96 -4.85 19.68
N VAL A 101 -2.20 -5.35 19.66
CA VAL A 101 -3.22 -4.93 18.67
C VAL A 101 -3.58 -3.45 18.85
N HIS A 102 -3.75 -2.99 20.09
CA HIS A 102 -3.98 -1.58 20.39
C HIS A 102 -2.79 -0.70 19.98
N HIS A 103 -1.55 -1.17 20.11
CA HIS A 103 -0.38 -0.43 19.69
C HIS A 103 -0.28 -0.31 18.15
N CYS A 104 -0.67 -1.35 17.42
CA CYS A 104 -0.77 -1.29 15.96
C CYS A 104 -1.87 -0.34 15.48
N ASN A 105 -2.99 -0.26 16.23
CA ASN A 105 -4.15 0.58 15.88
C ASN A 105 -4.03 2.04 16.38
N GLY A 106 -3.22 2.29 17.42
CA GLY A 106 -3.12 3.58 18.10
C GLY A 106 -2.30 4.65 17.39
N ARG A 107 -1.53 4.29 16.36
CA ARG A 107 -0.82 5.25 15.52
C ARG A 107 -1.57 5.44 14.20
N ARG A 108 -2.71 6.13 14.25
CA ARG A 108 -3.19 6.78 13.03
C ARG A 108 -2.06 7.68 12.54
N PRO A 109 -1.61 7.56 11.28
CA PRO A 109 -0.77 8.59 10.70
C PRO A 109 -1.58 9.89 10.82
N GLN A 110 -1.08 10.82 11.62
CA GLN A 110 -1.59 12.19 11.55
C GLN A 110 -1.46 12.59 10.08
N HIS A 111 -2.56 12.91 9.45
CA HIS A 111 -2.57 13.55 8.15
C HIS A 111 -1.63 14.75 8.24
N ARG A 112 -0.38 14.55 7.86
CA ARG A 112 0.50 15.66 7.55
C ARG A 112 -0.16 16.37 6.39
N ARG A 113 -0.61 17.57 6.70
CA ARG A 113 -1.10 18.54 5.73
C ARG A 113 -0.17 18.50 4.53
N ARG A 114 -0.80 18.51 3.35
CA ARG A 114 -0.14 18.70 2.06
C ARG A 114 0.93 19.77 2.23
N HIS A 115 2.19 19.39 2.28
CA HIS A 115 3.24 20.30 1.95
C HIS A 115 3.34 20.27 0.43
N ASP A 116 2.89 21.37 -0.14
CA ASP A 116 3.19 21.74 -1.51
C ASP A 116 4.68 21.53 -1.73
N CYS A 117 5.02 20.59 -2.60
CA CYS A 117 6.32 20.56 -3.23
C CYS A 117 6.34 21.71 -4.24
N ASN A 118 6.58 22.92 -3.75
CA ASN A 118 7.09 24.02 -4.56
C ASN A 118 8.62 23.90 -4.56
N LEU A 119 9.16 23.54 -5.69
CA LEU A 119 10.28 24.07 -6.45
C LEU A 119 10.77 23.01 -7.43
#